data_aa4448052aa5e9a0ec44fcd981d56d98
#
_entry.id   aa4448052aa5e9a0ec44fcd981d56d98
#
_cell.length_a   1.000
_cell.length_b   1.000
_cell.length_c   1.000
_cell.angle_alpha   90.00
_cell.angle_beta   90.00
_cell.angle_gamma   90.00
#
_symmetry.space_group_name_H-M   'P 1'
#
loop_
_entity.id
_entity.type
_entity.pdbx_description
1 polymer ?
#
loop_
_entity_poly.entity_id
_entity_poly.type
_entity_poly.pdbx_seq_one_letter_code
_entity_poly.pdbx_strand_id
1 'polypeptide(L)'
;MECRMISQFLIAAPSSGSGKTTVSRGLMALLIKKGLKVQPFKCGPDYIDTKYHTAVCRRPSINLDTFMASAGHVKELYARYATGADACITEGMMGMYDGYDRDRGSSAEVAGLLNLPVILVVDAKSAAYSVAPLLSGFIHFRPEIRIAGVIFNRVGSPRHYEMLQEVCTELGIACLGYLPKQESLVQESRYLGLDFSHSKGTDALEELTGLMEKYIDYNRLLEETKLPAPIPPVSNLSLQEDLKISVACNSESFSFIYQEHLDVLCLSLIHISE
;
A
#
# COMPACT_ATOMS: atom_id res chain seq x y z
N MET A 1 23.39 14.21 13.39
CA MET A 1 22.70 13.98 12.10
C MET A 1 21.22 14.10 12.35
N GLU A 2 20.56 15.07 11.78
CA GLU A 2 19.10 15.12 11.83
C GLU A 2 18.54 13.90 11.07
N CYS A 3 17.66 13.16 11.72
CA CYS A 3 17.02 12.00 11.10
C CYS A 3 16.03 12.53 10.05
N ARG A 4 16.23 12.13 8.78
CA ARG A 4 15.32 12.51 7.69
C ARG A 4 13.93 11.95 7.98
N MET A 5 12.91 12.80 7.98
CA MET A 5 11.52 12.41 8.11
C MET A 5 10.93 12.17 6.73
N ILE A 6 10.24 11.05 6.54
CA ILE A 6 9.51 10.71 5.32
C ILE A 6 8.11 10.20 5.66
N SER A 7 7.17 10.35 4.76
CA SER A 7 5.83 9.79 4.94
C SER A 7 5.87 8.27 4.75
N GLN A 8 5.37 7.52 5.73
CA GLN A 8 5.34 6.05 5.72
C GLN A 8 4.02 5.58 6.31
N PHE A 9 3.26 4.79 5.58
CA PHE A 9 1.96 4.33 6.05
C PHE A 9 1.51 3.03 5.38
N LEU A 10 0.57 2.38 6.06
CA LEU A 10 -0.08 1.20 5.55
C LEU A 10 -1.55 1.53 5.23
N ILE A 11 -2.02 1.15 4.06
CA ILE A 11 -3.41 1.28 3.64
C ILE A 11 -4.13 -0.02 3.97
N ALA A 12 -5.08 0.04 4.90
CA ALA A 12 -5.91 -1.09 5.29
C ALA A 12 -7.40 -0.80 5.06
N ALA A 13 -8.23 -1.80 5.28
CA ALA A 13 -9.67 -1.65 5.22
C ALA A 13 -10.37 -2.65 6.17
N PRO A 14 -11.62 -2.40 6.56
CA PRO A 14 -12.39 -3.35 7.38
C PRO A 14 -12.61 -4.70 6.70
N SER A 15 -12.68 -4.73 5.38
CA SER A 15 -12.94 -5.95 4.60
C SER A 15 -12.33 -5.90 3.21
N SER A 16 -12.29 -7.06 2.55
CA SER A 16 -12.00 -7.14 1.10
C SER A 16 -13.04 -6.36 0.29
N GLY A 17 -12.62 -5.84 -0.87
CA GLY A 17 -13.53 -5.11 -1.76
C GLY A 17 -13.85 -3.67 -1.34
N SER A 18 -13.30 -3.17 -0.22
CA SER A 18 -13.51 -1.77 0.24
C SER A 18 -12.82 -0.72 -0.65
N GLY A 19 -11.93 -1.13 -1.56
CA GLY A 19 -11.25 -0.25 -2.51
C GLY A 19 -9.81 0.11 -2.14
N LYS A 20 -9.14 -0.70 -1.31
CA LYS A 20 -7.72 -0.50 -0.97
C LYS A 20 -6.84 -0.31 -2.21
N THR A 21 -6.91 -1.22 -3.16
CA THR A 21 -6.07 -1.20 -4.37
C THR A 21 -6.33 0.06 -5.21
N THR A 22 -7.59 0.50 -5.32
CA THR A 22 -7.93 1.76 -6.01
C THR A 22 -7.30 2.96 -5.31
N VAL A 23 -7.45 3.05 -3.99
CA VAL A 23 -6.88 4.14 -3.18
C VAL A 23 -5.36 4.09 -3.20
N SER A 24 -4.74 2.93 -3.04
CA SER A 24 -3.27 2.76 -3.07
C SER A 24 -2.69 3.23 -4.40
N ARG A 25 -3.22 2.75 -5.51
CA ARG A 25 -2.77 3.14 -6.86
C ARG A 25 -2.96 4.61 -7.13
N GLY A 26 -4.12 5.15 -6.77
CA GLY A 26 -4.42 6.57 -6.93
C GLY A 26 -3.50 7.47 -6.10
N LEU A 27 -3.21 7.11 -4.84
CA LEU A 27 -2.27 7.85 -4.00
C LEU A 27 -0.83 7.75 -4.54
N MET A 28 -0.38 6.56 -4.95
CA MET A 28 0.93 6.39 -5.58
C MET A 28 1.07 7.31 -6.79
N ALA A 29 0.10 7.28 -7.71
CA ALA A 29 0.11 8.11 -8.91
C ALA A 29 0.07 9.62 -8.58
N LEU A 30 -0.75 10.03 -7.63
CA LEU A 30 -0.82 11.41 -7.17
C LEU A 30 0.51 11.90 -6.60
N LEU A 31 1.13 11.14 -5.68
CA LEU A 31 2.38 11.55 -5.05
C LEU A 31 3.51 11.62 -6.07
N ILE A 32 3.54 10.72 -7.06
CA ILE A 32 4.51 10.77 -8.17
C ILE A 32 4.25 12.00 -9.03
N LYS A 33 3.00 12.30 -9.37
CA LYS A 33 2.62 13.54 -10.08
C LYS A 33 3.09 14.79 -9.32
N LYS A 34 3.13 14.74 -7.99
CA LYS A 34 3.67 15.82 -7.13
C LYS A 34 5.20 15.82 -7.03
N GLY A 35 5.90 14.95 -7.74
CA GLY A 35 7.36 14.89 -7.80
C GLY A 35 8.01 14.08 -6.69
N LEU A 36 7.25 13.32 -5.89
CA LEU A 36 7.79 12.49 -4.82
C LEU A 36 8.27 11.13 -5.36
N LYS A 37 9.37 10.64 -4.80
CA LYS A 37 9.85 9.26 -5.02
C LYS A 37 9.09 8.32 -4.10
N VAL A 38 8.17 7.57 -4.66
CA VAL A 38 7.31 6.63 -3.90
C VAL A 38 7.90 5.23 -3.96
N GLN A 39 8.09 4.60 -2.79
CA GLN A 39 8.40 3.18 -2.67
C GLN A 39 7.14 2.40 -2.32
N PRO A 40 6.66 1.53 -3.20
CA PRO A 40 5.51 0.69 -2.94
C PRO A 40 5.92 -0.60 -2.23
N PHE A 41 5.04 -1.04 -1.31
CA PHE A 41 5.09 -2.33 -0.64
C PHE A 41 3.70 -2.97 -0.66
N LYS A 42 3.66 -4.30 -0.52
CA LYS A 42 2.43 -5.07 -0.41
C LYS A 42 2.50 -6.06 0.74
N CYS A 43 1.49 -6.11 1.60
CA CYS A 43 1.39 -7.15 2.61
C CYS A 43 1.08 -8.51 1.97
N GLY A 44 1.77 -9.54 2.45
CA GLY A 44 1.49 -10.93 2.12
C GLY A 44 1.81 -11.36 0.68
N PRO A 45 1.36 -12.56 0.29
CA PRO A 45 1.74 -13.22 -0.97
C PRO A 45 0.85 -12.79 -2.14
N ASP A 46 0.88 -11.52 -2.50
CA ASP A 46 0.16 -10.98 -3.65
C ASP A 46 1.12 -10.70 -4.81
N TYR A 47 0.91 -11.36 -5.92
CA TYR A 47 1.73 -11.25 -7.13
C TYR A 47 1.13 -10.32 -8.19
N ILE A 48 -0.11 -9.89 -8.01
CA ILE A 48 -0.84 -9.09 -8.99
C ILE A 48 -0.72 -7.60 -8.66
N ASP A 49 -1.09 -7.21 -7.45
CA ASP A 49 -1.07 -5.81 -7.02
C ASP A 49 0.35 -5.23 -7.09
N THR A 50 1.38 -6.03 -6.77
CA THR A 50 2.79 -5.61 -6.86
C THR A 50 3.21 -5.18 -8.26
N LYS A 51 2.66 -5.77 -9.31
CA LYS A 51 2.94 -5.37 -10.69
C LYS A 51 2.31 -4.03 -11.05
N TYR A 52 1.07 -3.81 -10.62
CA TYR A 52 0.41 -2.51 -10.77
C TYR A 52 1.18 -1.41 -10.03
N HIS A 53 1.60 -1.68 -8.80
CA HIS A 53 2.41 -0.74 -8.03
C HIS A 53 3.73 -0.44 -8.72
N THR A 54 4.42 -1.46 -9.20
CA THR A 54 5.70 -1.32 -9.92
C THR A 54 5.52 -0.48 -11.18
N ALA A 55 4.47 -0.73 -11.97
CA ALA A 55 4.17 0.03 -13.17
C ALA A 55 3.90 1.52 -12.87
N VAL A 56 3.14 1.81 -11.82
CA VAL A 56 2.83 3.19 -11.39
C VAL A 56 4.06 3.89 -10.83
N CYS A 57 4.78 3.24 -9.91
CA CYS A 57 5.88 3.86 -9.17
C CYS A 57 7.21 3.83 -9.93
N ARG A 58 7.35 3.03 -10.97
CA ARG A 58 8.62 2.76 -11.68
C ARG A 58 9.74 2.32 -10.71
N ARG A 59 9.33 1.71 -9.62
CA ARG A 59 10.16 1.07 -8.59
C ARG A 59 9.53 -0.26 -8.25
N PRO A 60 10.31 -1.33 -8.03
CA PRO A 60 9.76 -2.62 -7.66
C PRO A 60 8.89 -2.53 -6.41
N SER A 61 7.69 -3.08 -6.46
CA SER A 61 6.85 -3.27 -5.28
C SER A 61 7.30 -4.53 -4.54
N ILE A 62 7.48 -4.42 -3.23
CA ILE A 62 8.09 -5.46 -2.40
C ILE A 62 7.03 -6.10 -1.52
N ASN A 63 6.97 -7.43 -1.52
CA ASN A 63 6.10 -8.17 -0.63
C ASN A 63 6.67 -8.19 0.79
N LEU A 64 5.85 -7.79 1.75
CA LEU A 64 6.12 -7.90 3.19
C LEU A 64 5.30 -9.06 3.74
N ASP A 65 5.90 -10.24 3.72
CA ASP A 65 5.20 -11.50 4.00
C ASP A 65 5.71 -12.10 5.30
N THR A 66 4.95 -11.94 6.38
CA THR A 66 5.29 -12.45 7.72
C THR A 66 4.99 -13.94 7.88
N PHE A 67 4.36 -14.59 6.88
CA PHE A 67 4.20 -16.04 6.83
C PHE A 67 5.45 -16.73 6.27
N MET A 68 6.01 -16.20 5.16
CA MET A 68 7.16 -16.79 4.48
C MET A 68 8.50 -16.35 5.08
N ALA A 69 8.55 -15.18 5.71
CA ALA A 69 9.78 -14.57 6.22
C ALA A 69 9.70 -14.26 7.72
N SER A 70 10.85 -14.21 8.37
CA SER A 70 10.93 -13.81 9.79
C SER A 70 10.64 -12.32 9.95
N ALA A 71 10.17 -11.92 11.13
CA ALA A 71 9.93 -10.53 11.48
C ALA A 71 11.19 -9.64 11.31
N GLY A 72 12.37 -10.15 11.63
CA GLY A 72 13.65 -9.48 11.43
C GLY A 72 13.90 -9.21 9.95
N HIS A 73 13.72 -10.23 9.12
CA HIS A 73 13.91 -10.13 7.67
C HIS A 73 12.95 -9.12 7.02
N VAL A 74 11.66 -9.13 7.41
CA VAL A 74 10.68 -8.14 6.91
C VAL A 74 11.11 -6.70 7.25
N LYS A 75 11.64 -6.46 8.47
CA LYS A 75 12.17 -5.13 8.87
C LYS A 75 13.37 -4.72 8.01
N GLU A 76 14.32 -5.63 7.81
CA GLU A 76 15.50 -5.38 6.99
C GLU A 76 15.12 -5.09 5.53
N LEU A 77 14.21 -5.88 4.98
CA LEU A 77 13.69 -5.73 3.63
C LEU A 77 13.01 -4.36 3.45
N TYR A 78 12.13 -4.00 4.38
CA TYR A 78 11.48 -2.70 4.38
C TYR A 78 12.50 -1.56 4.41
N ALA A 79 13.46 -1.60 5.33
CA ALA A 79 14.47 -0.56 5.48
C ALA A 79 15.36 -0.43 4.23
N ARG A 80 15.75 -1.55 3.62
CA ARG A 80 16.55 -1.59 2.40
C ARG A 80 15.87 -0.85 1.26
N TYR A 81 14.62 -1.19 0.96
CA TYR A 81 13.90 -0.62 -0.18
C TYR A 81 13.36 0.78 0.07
N ALA A 82 13.07 1.15 1.33
CA ALA A 82 12.68 2.52 1.69
C ALA A 82 13.80 3.56 1.46
N THR A 83 15.04 3.09 1.25
CA THR A 83 16.19 3.98 1.03
C THR A 83 15.99 4.88 -0.18
N GLY A 84 16.17 6.19 0.02
CA GLY A 84 16.04 7.20 -1.03
C GLY A 84 14.60 7.52 -1.45
N ALA A 85 13.59 6.94 -0.81
CA ALA A 85 12.20 7.31 -1.03
C ALA A 85 11.83 8.59 -0.26
N ASP A 86 10.83 9.32 -0.77
CA ASP A 86 10.20 10.46 -0.10
C ASP A 86 8.91 10.03 0.61
N ALA A 87 8.28 8.96 0.10
CA ALA A 87 7.14 8.31 0.71
C ALA A 87 7.18 6.80 0.52
N CYS A 88 6.74 6.05 1.53
CA CYS A 88 6.58 4.59 1.50
C CYS A 88 5.10 4.25 1.67
N ILE A 89 4.51 3.57 0.71
CA ILE A 89 3.11 3.15 0.73
C ILE A 89 3.05 1.63 0.77
N THR A 90 2.52 1.10 1.87
CA THR A 90 2.28 -0.34 2.01
C THR A 90 0.80 -0.62 1.80
N GLU A 91 0.45 -1.40 0.79
CA GLU A 91 -0.93 -1.85 0.63
C GLU A 91 -1.17 -3.12 1.42
N GLY A 92 -2.20 -3.10 2.27
CA GLY A 92 -2.66 -4.25 3.03
C GLY A 92 -3.40 -5.28 2.17
N MET A 93 -3.62 -6.45 2.72
CA MET A 93 -4.42 -7.52 2.12
C MET A 93 -5.70 -7.76 2.92
N MET A 94 -6.72 -8.32 2.30
CA MET A 94 -8.00 -8.70 2.93
C MET A 94 -8.58 -7.61 3.86
N GLY A 95 -9.23 -7.95 4.94
CA GLY A 95 -9.50 -7.03 6.05
C GLY A 95 -8.25 -6.82 6.89
N MET A 96 -8.17 -5.70 7.59
CA MET A 96 -6.97 -5.28 8.34
C MET A 96 -6.47 -6.35 9.32
N TYR A 97 -7.37 -7.07 9.95
CA TYR A 97 -7.07 -8.10 10.95
C TYR A 97 -7.22 -9.52 10.43
N ASP A 98 -7.49 -9.70 9.13
CA ASP A 98 -7.65 -11.02 8.52
C ASP A 98 -6.30 -11.60 8.14
N GLY A 99 -5.84 -12.59 8.88
CA GLY A 99 -4.62 -13.35 8.63
C GLY A 99 -4.90 -14.85 8.44
N TYR A 100 -3.84 -15.66 8.41
CA TYR A 100 -3.97 -17.12 8.28
C TYR A 100 -4.34 -17.80 9.62
N ASP A 101 -4.07 -17.15 10.75
CA ASP A 101 -4.47 -17.55 12.09
C ASP A 101 -4.80 -16.27 12.87
N ARG A 102 -6.07 -15.87 12.88
CA ARG A 102 -6.53 -14.58 13.40
C ARG A 102 -5.81 -13.43 12.71
N ASP A 103 -5.09 -12.60 13.49
CA ASP A 103 -4.32 -11.46 12.99
C ASP A 103 -2.87 -11.79 12.57
N ARG A 104 -2.44 -13.06 12.66
CA ARG A 104 -1.11 -13.49 12.17
C ARG A 104 -1.07 -13.52 10.65
N GLY A 105 -0.08 -12.91 10.04
CA GLY A 105 0.02 -12.72 8.59
C GLY A 105 -0.86 -11.59 8.06
N SER A 106 -1.57 -10.85 8.93
CA SER A 106 -2.47 -9.77 8.53
C SER A 106 -1.76 -8.44 8.24
N SER A 107 -2.50 -7.51 7.68
CA SER A 107 -2.05 -6.12 7.51
C SER A 107 -1.76 -5.46 8.88
N ALA A 108 -2.49 -5.82 9.92
CA ALA A 108 -2.28 -5.31 11.28
C ALA A 108 -0.95 -5.79 11.86
N GLU A 109 -0.57 -7.06 11.65
CA GLU A 109 0.73 -7.56 12.08
C GLU A 109 1.88 -6.80 11.42
N VAL A 110 1.81 -6.56 10.11
CA VAL A 110 2.84 -5.79 9.38
C VAL A 110 2.89 -4.34 9.87
N ALA A 111 1.73 -3.70 10.11
CA ALA A 111 1.68 -2.35 10.65
C ALA A 111 2.34 -2.25 12.03
N GLY A 112 2.03 -3.17 12.95
CA GLY A 112 2.63 -3.24 14.28
C GLY A 112 4.12 -3.55 14.22
N LEU A 113 4.53 -4.52 13.39
CA LEU A 113 5.93 -4.91 13.23
C LEU A 113 6.83 -3.76 12.78
N LEU A 114 6.34 -2.95 11.84
CA LEU A 114 7.06 -1.83 11.24
C LEU A 114 6.72 -0.48 11.88
N ASN A 115 5.83 -0.46 12.88
CA ASN A 115 5.30 0.75 13.52
C ASN A 115 4.72 1.75 12.51
N LEU A 116 4.05 1.25 11.48
CA LEU A 116 3.44 2.09 10.44
C LEU A 116 2.07 2.61 10.90
N PRO A 117 1.82 3.92 10.78
CA PRO A 117 0.47 4.45 10.88
C PRO A 117 -0.41 3.89 9.77
N VAL A 118 -1.66 3.60 10.10
CA VAL A 118 -2.62 3.02 9.19
C VAL A 118 -3.57 4.09 8.67
N ILE A 119 -3.76 4.13 7.35
CA ILE A 119 -4.84 4.85 6.69
C ILE A 119 -5.94 3.84 6.38
N LEU A 120 -7.08 4.02 7.03
CA LEU A 120 -8.20 3.09 6.89
C LEU A 120 -9.09 3.51 5.71
N VAL A 121 -9.27 2.64 4.74
CA VAL A 121 -10.18 2.83 3.61
C VAL A 121 -11.52 2.19 3.96
N VAL A 122 -12.55 3.01 4.11
CA VAL A 122 -13.89 2.57 4.49
C VAL A 122 -14.85 2.69 3.30
N ASP A 123 -15.47 1.58 2.94
CA ASP A 123 -16.57 1.61 1.97
C ASP A 123 -17.81 2.26 2.61
N ALA A 124 -18.13 3.47 2.16
CA ALA A 124 -19.25 4.24 2.67
C ALA A 124 -20.54 3.98 1.88
N LYS A 125 -20.55 3.03 0.93
CA LYS A 125 -21.77 2.67 0.21
C LYS A 125 -22.88 2.25 1.18
N SER A 126 -23.97 3.01 1.18
CA SER A 126 -25.14 2.75 2.02
C SER A 126 -24.87 2.79 3.55
N ALA A 127 -23.81 3.49 3.99
CA ALA A 127 -23.49 3.73 5.38
C ALA A 127 -23.35 5.23 5.65
N ALA A 128 -23.88 5.71 6.76
CA ALA A 128 -23.76 7.09 7.23
C ALA A 128 -23.23 7.07 8.68
N TYR A 129 -24.02 7.45 9.66
CA TYR A 129 -23.59 7.47 11.07
C TYR A 129 -23.17 6.08 11.61
N SER A 130 -23.68 4.98 11.05
CA SER A 130 -23.25 3.62 11.40
C SER A 130 -21.75 3.34 11.13
N VAL A 131 -21.05 4.26 10.47
CA VAL A 131 -19.58 4.22 10.36
C VAL A 131 -18.90 4.52 11.71
N ALA A 132 -19.56 5.24 12.63
CA ALA A 132 -19.00 5.60 13.95
C ALA A 132 -18.61 4.38 14.78
N PRO A 133 -19.51 3.41 15.08
CA PRO A 133 -19.11 2.20 15.80
C PRO A 133 -18.08 1.35 15.05
N LEU A 134 -18.10 1.34 13.71
CA LEU A 134 -17.09 0.65 12.92
C LEU A 134 -15.71 1.27 13.16
N LEU A 135 -15.56 2.58 12.98
CA LEU A 135 -14.31 3.30 13.17
C LEU A 135 -13.85 3.21 14.62
N SER A 136 -14.74 3.40 15.59
CA SER A 136 -14.43 3.27 17.01
C SER A 136 -13.86 1.88 17.33
N GLY A 137 -14.41 0.82 16.73
CA GLY A 137 -13.90 -0.53 16.86
C GLY A 137 -12.46 -0.62 16.36
N PHE A 138 -12.17 -0.14 15.15
CA PHE A 138 -10.80 -0.18 14.58
C PHE A 138 -9.80 0.66 15.35
N ILE A 139 -10.21 1.82 15.89
CA ILE A 139 -9.33 2.72 16.67
C ILE A 139 -8.96 2.09 18.02
N HIS A 140 -9.89 1.39 18.68
CA HIS A 140 -9.69 0.93 20.05
C HIS A 140 -9.36 -0.56 20.18
N PHE A 141 -9.58 -1.37 19.14
CA PHE A 141 -9.37 -2.82 19.20
C PHE A 141 -7.92 -3.22 19.47
N ARG A 142 -6.98 -2.50 18.85
CA ARG A 142 -5.53 -2.67 19.02
C ARG A 142 -4.88 -1.30 19.19
N PRO A 143 -4.85 -0.75 20.42
CA PRO A 143 -4.34 0.61 20.66
C PRO A 143 -2.88 0.82 20.26
N GLU A 144 -2.08 -0.26 20.19
CA GLU A 144 -0.70 -0.24 19.73
C GLU A 144 -0.56 0.02 18.22
N ILE A 145 -1.64 -0.13 17.44
CA ILE A 145 -1.65 0.17 16.01
C ILE A 145 -2.36 1.51 15.79
N ARG A 146 -1.61 2.52 15.43
CA ARG A 146 -2.15 3.86 15.22
C ARG A 146 -2.95 3.96 13.92
N ILE A 147 -4.25 4.16 14.01
CA ILE A 147 -5.06 4.59 12.86
C ILE A 147 -4.86 6.09 12.70
N ALA A 148 -4.11 6.50 11.67
CA ALA A 148 -3.74 7.91 11.49
C ALA A 148 -4.80 8.72 10.74
N GLY A 149 -5.66 8.06 9.97
CA GLY A 149 -6.73 8.74 9.26
C GLY A 149 -7.61 7.79 8.47
N VAL A 150 -8.67 8.35 7.92
CA VAL A 150 -9.69 7.62 7.15
C VAL A 150 -9.87 8.25 5.77
N ILE A 151 -9.99 7.39 4.77
CA ILE A 151 -10.45 7.75 3.42
C ILE A 151 -11.75 6.98 3.16
N PHE A 152 -12.80 7.70 2.82
CA PHE A 152 -14.08 7.08 2.48
C PHE A 152 -14.18 6.77 0.99
N ASN A 153 -14.55 5.55 0.65
CA ASN A 153 -14.76 5.15 -0.73
C ASN A 153 -16.26 5.04 -1.05
N ARG A 154 -16.63 5.26 -2.30
CA ARG A 154 -18.00 5.15 -2.82
C ARG A 154 -19.00 6.09 -2.13
N VAL A 155 -18.57 7.29 -1.81
CA VAL A 155 -19.44 8.31 -1.22
C VAL A 155 -20.46 8.79 -2.25
N GLY A 156 -21.74 8.83 -1.86
CA GLY A 156 -22.86 9.07 -2.78
C GLY A 156 -23.11 10.54 -3.11
N SER A 157 -22.74 11.47 -2.21
CA SER A 157 -22.99 12.91 -2.39
C SER A 157 -22.12 13.75 -1.44
N PRO A 158 -21.96 15.07 -1.70
CA PRO A 158 -21.30 15.98 -0.76
C PRO A 158 -21.92 15.98 0.63
N ARG A 159 -23.26 15.98 0.73
CA ARG A 159 -23.96 15.92 2.01
C ARG A 159 -23.67 14.63 2.78
N HIS A 160 -23.54 13.51 2.06
CA HIS A 160 -23.14 12.24 2.67
C HIS A 160 -21.71 12.35 3.22
N TYR A 161 -20.80 13.00 2.50
CA TYR A 161 -19.43 13.20 3.00
C TYR A 161 -19.39 14.09 4.26
N GLU A 162 -20.17 15.15 4.33
CA GLU A 162 -20.27 16.00 5.52
C GLU A 162 -20.63 15.18 6.77
N MET A 163 -21.63 14.28 6.66
CA MET A 163 -22.01 13.38 7.76
C MET A 163 -20.86 12.46 8.20
N LEU A 164 -20.06 11.98 7.24
CA LEU A 164 -18.90 11.13 7.54
C LEU A 164 -17.74 11.93 8.18
N GLN A 165 -17.58 13.20 7.82
CA GLN A 165 -16.63 14.10 8.46
C GLN A 165 -17.00 14.42 9.90
N GLU A 166 -18.31 14.60 10.19
CA GLU A 166 -18.82 14.79 11.55
C GLU A 166 -18.44 13.58 12.43
N VAL A 167 -18.60 12.35 11.94
CA VAL A 167 -18.17 11.13 12.64
C VAL A 167 -16.66 11.13 12.94
N CYS A 168 -15.83 11.50 11.96
CA CYS A 168 -14.40 11.57 12.18
C CYS A 168 -14.03 12.62 13.23
N THR A 169 -14.72 13.76 13.25
CA THR A 169 -14.53 14.83 14.23
C THR A 169 -14.91 14.35 15.63
N GLU A 170 -16.04 13.65 15.77
CA GLU A 170 -16.51 13.08 17.04
C GLU A 170 -15.51 12.06 17.60
N LEU A 171 -14.91 11.26 16.75
CA LEU A 171 -13.92 10.24 17.14
C LEU A 171 -12.49 10.77 17.25
N GLY A 172 -12.26 12.04 16.93
CA GLY A 172 -10.93 12.65 16.98
C GLY A 172 -9.92 12.08 15.97
N ILE A 173 -10.42 11.53 14.84
CA ILE A 173 -9.57 10.95 13.79
C ILE A 173 -9.52 11.85 12.56
N ALA A 174 -8.38 11.86 11.85
CA ALA A 174 -8.24 12.63 10.63
C ALA A 174 -9.14 12.08 9.51
N CYS A 175 -10.08 12.90 9.01
CA CYS A 175 -10.76 12.63 7.76
C CYS A 175 -9.88 13.15 6.61
N LEU A 176 -9.34 12.25 5.80
CA LEU A 176 -8.38 12.57 4.74
C LEU A 176 -9.03 12.78 3.37
N GLY A 177 -10.33 12.58 3.29
CA GLY A 177 -11.07 12.76 2.06
C GLY A 177 -11.91 11.57 1.65
N TYR A 178 -12.35 11.58 0.39
CA TYR A 178 -13.20 10.52 -0.14
C TYR A 178 -13.04 10.33 -1.64
N LEU A 179 -13.48 9.17 -2.13
CA LEU A 179 -13.74 8.93 -3.53
C LEU A 179 -15.26 8.85 -3.75
N PRO A 180 -15.77 9.55 -4.77
CA PRO A 180 -17.18 9.48 -5.12
C PRO A 180 -17.51 8.10 -5.70
N LYS A 181 -18.78 7.72 -5.60
CA LYS A 181 -19.26 6.51 -6.28
C LYS A 181 -19.27 6.77 -7.78
N GLN A 182 -18.37 6.12 -8.51
CA GLN A 182 -18.27 6.18 -9.97
C GLN A 182 -18.20 4.76 -10.55
N GLU A 183 -18.96 4.51 -11.60
CA GLU A 183 -18.97 3.21 -12.28
C GLU A 183 -17.65 2.97 -13.04
N SER A 184 -17.02 4.02 -13.56
CA SER A 184 -15.72 3.96 -14.23
C SER A 184 -14.58 3.51 -13.33
N LEU A 185 -14.71 3.68 -12.01
CA LEU A 185 -13.72 3.23 -11.02
C LEU A 185 -13.96 1.79 -10.55
N VAL A 186 -15.09 1.20 -10.89
CA VAL A 186 -15.32 -0.23 -10.69
C VAL A 186 -14.50 -0.97 -11.74
N GLN A 187 -13.20 -1.07 -11.49
CA GLN A 187 -12.37 -1.98 -12.26
C GLN A 187 -12.96 -3.38 -12.16
N GLU A 188 -13.05 -4.05 -13.29
CA GLU A 188 -13.25 -5.48 -13.33
C GLU A 188 -12.15 -6.12 -12.46
N SER A 189 -12.49 -6.32 -11.20
CA SER A 189 -11.57 -6.89 -10.25
C SER A 189 -11.33 -8.32 -10.68
N ARG A 190 -10.08 -8.65 -10.99
CA ARG A 190 -9.57 -10.01 -11.12
C ARG A 190 -9.73 -10.69 -12.46
N TYR A 191 -9.53 -10.00 -13.57
CA TYR A 191 -9.04 -10.71 -14.74
C TYR A 191 -7.56 -11.04 -14.52
N LEU A 192 -7.28 -12.33 -14.46
CA LEU A 192 -5.91 -12.90 -14.39
C LEU A 192 -5.09 -12.64 -15.67
N GLY A 193 -5.62 -11.87 -16.61
CA GLY A 193 -4.94 -11.40 -17.80
C GLY A 193 -4.30 -10.03 -17.51
N LEU A 194 -3.02 -10.04 -17.18
CA LEU A 194 -2.20 -8.86 -16.96
C LEU A 194 -1.90 -8.17 -18.29
N ASP A 195 -2.91 -7.60 -18.92
CA ASP A 195 -2.67 -6.78 -20.10
C ASP A 195 -2.39 -5.32 -19.68
N PHE A 196 -1.11 -5.03 -19.47
CA PHE A 196 -0.60 -3.68 -19.19
C PHE A 196 -0.49 -2.82 -20.46
N SER A 197 -0.76 -3.39 -21.64
CA SER A 197 -0.48 -2.78 -22.94
C SER A 197 -1.61 -1.88 -23.49
N HIS A 198 -2.77 -1.81 -22.83
CA HIS A 198 -3.90 -1.07 -23.38
C HIS A 198 -3.97 0.38 -22.87
N SER A 199 -4.10 1.31 -23.81
CA SER A 199 -4.38 2.75 -23.60
C SER A 199 -5.49 3.03 -22.55
N LYS A 200 -6.48 2.16 -22.44
CA LYS A 200 -7.55 2.24 -21.45
C LYS A 200 -7.06 2.22 -19.99
N GLY A 201 -5.96 1.55 -19.69
CA GLY A 201 -5.39 1.51 -18.35
C GLY A 201 -4.75 2.83 -17.92
N THR A 202 -4.16 3.55 -18.87
CA THR A 202 -3.51 4.86 -18.64
C THR A 202 -4.55 5.94 -18.37
N ASP A 203 -5.61 6.00 -19.21
CA ASP A 203 -6.68 6.98 -19.08
C ASP A 203 -7.43 6.82 -17.75
N ALA A 204 -7.70 5.57 -17.33
CA ALA A 204 -8.35 5.29 -16.05
C ALA A 204 -7.47 5.70 -14.85
N LEU A 205 -6.15 5.54 -14.94
CA LEU A 205 -5.23 5.97 -13.89
C LEU A 205 -5.13 7.50 -13.83
N GLU A 206 -5.16 8.19 -14.96
CA GLU A 206 -5.19 9.66 -15.02
C GLU A 206 -6.48 10.21 -14.42
N GLU A 207 -7.63 9.63 -14.75
CA GLU A 207 -8.93 9.99 -14.15
C GLU A 207 -8.89 9.79 -12.63
N LEU A 208 -8.43 8.61 -12.17
CA LEU A 208 -8.29 8.33 -10.75
C LEU A 208 -7.35 9.32 -10.05
N THR A 209 -6.23 9.65 -10.68
CA THR A 209 -5.26 10.62 -10.14
C THR A 209 -5.89 12.02 -10.00
N GLY A 210 -6.69 12.44 -10.98
CA GLY A 210 -7.46 13.69 -10.92
C GLY A 210 -8.49 13.70 -9.78
N LEU A 211 -9.18 12.60 -9.55
CA LEU A 211 -10.10 12.47 -8.43
C LEU A 211 -9.38 12.50 -7.08
N MET A 212 -8.24 11.80 -6.95
CA MET A 212 -7.41 11.87 -5.75
C MET A 212 -6.96 13.30 -5.46
N GLU A 213 -6.48 14.01 -6.47
CA GLU A 213 -6.04 15.40 -6.32
C GLU A 213 -7.18 16.34 -5.87
N LYS A 214 -8.39 16.07 -6.33
CA LYS A 214 -9.57 16.88 -6.03
C LYS A 214 -10.17 16.62 -4.66
N TYR A 215 -10.18 15.35 -4.21
CA TYR A 215 -10.99 14.93 -3.08
C TYR A 215 -10.18 14.43 -1.87
N ILE A 216 -8.85 14.24 -2.02
CA ILE A 216 -8.00 13.77 -0.92
C ILE A 216 -7.08 14.90 -0.44
N ASP A 217 -7.07 15.16 0.85
CA ASP A 217 -6.08 16.02 1.51
C ASP A 217 -4.76 15.25 1.69
N TYR A 218 -4.02 15.13 0.58
CA TYR A 218 -2.73 14.44 0.58
C TYR A 218 -1.67 15.16 1.41
N ASN A 219 -1.75 16.49 1.59
CA ASN A 219 -0.81 17.22 2.44
C ASN A 219 -0.99 16.80 3.89
N ARG A 220 -2.23 16.78 4.39
CA ARG A 220 -2.53 16.28 5.73
C ARG A 220 -2.15 14.81 5.88
N LEU A 221 -2.41 13.97 4.88
CA LEU A 221 -1.99 12.57 4.89
C LEU A 221 -0.48 12.44 5.07
N LEU A 222 0.32 13.20 4.32
CA LEU A 222 1.77 13.20 4.43
C LEU A 222 2.24 13.64 5.82
N GLU A 223 1.62 14.67 6.42
CA GLU A 223 1.94 15.14 7.77
C GLU A 223 1.59 14.09 8.85
N GLU A 224 0.39 13.52 8.79
CA GLU A 224 -0.09 12.52 9.76
C GLU A 224 0.74 11.22 9.73
N THR A 225 1.49 10.99 8.65
CA THR A 225 2.23 9.74 8.44
C THR A 225 3.75 9.91 8.42
N LYS A 226 4.26 11.06 8.86
CA LYS A 226 5.69 11.31 8.99
C LYS A 226 6.32 10.42 10.06
N LEU A 227 7.36 9.70 9.66
CA LEU A 227 8.20 8.87 10.53
C LEU A 227 9.68 9.08 10.17
N PRO A 228 10.60 8.78 11.10
CA PRO A 228 12.02 8.69 10.77
C PRO A 228 12.27 7.72 9.63
N ALA A 229 13.08 8.11 8.65
CA ALA A 229 13.46 7.22 7.58
C ALA A 229 14.15 5.97 8.15
N PRO A 230 13.79 4.76 7.70
CA PRO A 230 14.41 3.54 8.20
C PRO A 230 15.90 3.50 7.80
N ILE A 231 16.71 2.97 8.69
CA ILE A 231 18.16 2.81 8.46
C ILE A 231 18.37 1.42 7.86
N PRO A 232 18.87 1.33 6.62
CA PRO A 232 19.13 0.04 6.02
C PRO A 232 20.24 -0.71 6.77
N PRO A 233 20.17 -2.05 6.87
CA PRO A 233 21.23 -2.84 7.45
C PRO A 233 22.51 -2.69 6.60
N VAL A 234 23.67 -2.77 7.27
CA VAL A 234 24.95 -2.84 6.58
C VAL A 234 25.06 -4.21 5.91
N SER A 235 25.02 -4.24 4.59
CA SER A 235 25.18 -5.49 3.84
C SER A 235 26.67 -5.77 3.63
N ASN A 236 27.16 -6.86 4.23
CA ASN A 236 28.51 -7.38 4.01
C ASN A 236 28.50 -8.57 3.03
N LEU A 237 27.54 -8.61 2.10
CA LEU A 237 27.49 -9.70 1.12
C LEU A 237 28.64 -9.54 0.12
N SER A 238 29.57 -10.49 0.13
CA SER A 238 30.59 -10.64 -0.91
C SER A 238 29.97 -11.34 -2.11
N LEU A 239 30.08 -10.70 -3.26
CA LEU A 239 29.65 -11.29 -4.52
C LEU A 239 30.56 -12.49 -4.88
N GLN A 240 29.96 -13.64 -5.17
CA GLN A 240 30.68 -14.77 -5.81
C GLN A 240 30.40 -14.72 -7.32
N GLU A 241 31.48 -14.61 -8.10
CA GLU A 241 31.41 -14.58 -9.55
C GLU A 241 31.37 -15.99 -10.09
N ASP A 242 30.64 -16.40 -11.05
CA ASP A 242 30.73 -17.63 -11.87
C ASP A 242 29.51 -18.54 -11.95
N LEU A 243 28.38 -18.22 -11.37
CA LEU A 243 27.17 -19.03 -11.60
C LEU A 243 26.13 -18.26 -12.43
N LYS A 244 25.68 -18.83 -13.55
CA LYS A 244 24.56 -18.28 -14.35
C LYS A 244 23.29 -19.02 -13.98
N ILE A 245 22.25 -18.26 -13.56
CA ILE A 245 20.91 -18.79 -13.32
C ILE A 245 19.97 -18.16 -14.34
N SER A 246 19.25 -19.01 -15.08
CA SER A 246 18.15 -18.57 -15.95
C SER A 246 16.85 -18.59 -15.17
N VAL A 247 16.15 -17.46 -15.11
CA VAL A 247 14.85 -17.32 -14.48
C VAL A 247 13.79 -17.13 -15.57
N ALA A 248 12.84 -18.06 -15.68
CA ALA A 248 11.69 -17.88 -16.55
C ALA A 248 10.75 -16.84 -15.92
N CYS A 249 10.74 -15.64 -16.47
CA CYS A 249 9.92 -14.53 -15.98
C CYS A 249 9.33 -13.75 -17.15
N ASN A 250 8.01 -13.63 -17.21
CA ASN A 250 7.34 -12.74 -18.14
C ASN A 250 6.01 -12.24 -17.55
N SER A 251 5.39 -11.24 -18.19
CA SER A 251 4.14 -10.65 -17.73
C SER A 251 2.92 -11.57 -17.87
N GLU A 252 2.97 -12.58 -18.73
CA GLU A 252 1.80 -13.39 -19.10
C GLU A 252 1.74 -14.73 -18.38
N SER A 253 2.87 -15.45 -18.29
CA SER A 253 2.88 -16.84 -17.86
C SER A 253 3.73 -17.13 -16.62
N PHE A 254 4.86 -16.41 -16.44
CA PHE A 254 5.83 -16.66 -15.38
C PHE A 254 6.00 -15.42 -14.51
N SER A 255 4.98 -15.14 -13.71
CA SER A 255 4.92 -13.89 -12.96
C SER A 255 4.78 -14.08 -11.43
N PHE A 256 4.78 -15.32 -10.95
CA PHE A 256 4.63 -15.64 -9.53
C PHE A 256 5.98 -15.72 -8.82
N ILE A 257 6.68 -14.59 -8.77
CA ILE A 257 7.96 -14.46 -8.10
C ILE A 257 8.00 -13.15 -7.31
N TYR A 258 8.57 -13.16 -6.11
CA TYR A 258 8.85 -11.93 -5.38
C TYR A 258 10.11 -11.27 -5.96
N GLN A 259 10.11 -9.95 -6.01
CA GLN A 259 11.30 -9.19 -6.44
C GLN A 259 12.52 -9.54 -5.61
N GLU A 260 12.34 -9.75 -4.31
CA GLU A 260 13.42 -10.14 -3.41
C GLU A 260 14.12 -11.44 -3.83
N HIS A 261 13.40 -12.41 -4.36
CA HIS A 261 14.02 -13.65 -4.84
C HIS A 261 15.00 -13.36 -5.98
N LEU A 262 14.63 -12.47 -6.90
CA LEU A 262 15.52 -12.05 -7.97
C LEU A 262 16.74 -11.30 -7.43
N ASP A 263 16.53 -10.40 -6.49
CA ASP A 263 17.60 -9.59 -5.90
C ASP A 263 18.58 -10.47 -5.10
N VAL A 264 18.09 -11.47 -4.35
CA VAL A 264 18.93 -12.44 -3.63
C VAL A 264 19.74 -13.29 -4.60
N LEU A 265 19.14 -13.72 -5.70
CA LEU A 265 19.87 -14.44 -6.76
C LEU A 265 20.95 -13.54 -7.38
N CYS A 266 20.65 -12.27 -7.66
CA CYS A 266 21.64 -11.32 -8.16
C CYS A 266 22.78 -11.06 -7.16
N LEU A 267 22.48 -11.03 -5.87
CA LEU A 267 23.48 -10.82 -4.82
C LEU A 267 24.35 -12.05 -4.56
N SER A 268 23.79 -13.25 -4.74
CA SER A 268 24.52 -14.50 -4.51
C SER A 268 25.27 -15.03 -5.75
N LEU A 269 24.82 -14.62 -6.96
CA LEU A 269 25.20 -15.25 -8.22
C LEU A 269 25.19 -14.19 -9.35
N ILE A 270 26.24 -13.58 -9.63
CA ILE A 270 26.46 -12.32 -10.36
C ILE A 270 25.82 -12.13 -11.74
N HIS A 271 25.30 -13.12 -12.42
CA HIS A 271 24.63 -12.90 -13.72
C HIS A 271 23.32 -13.65 -13.84
N ILE A 272 22.21 -12.90 -13.81
CA ILE A 272 20.92 -13.34 -14.36
C ILE A 272 20.88 -12.83 -15.82
N SER A 273 20.79 -13.72 -16.77
CA SER A 273 20.47 -13.35 -18.17
C SER A 273 18.96 -13.50 -18.38
N GLU A 274 18.30 -12.43 -18.81
CA GLU A 274 16.92 -12.46 -19.30
C GLU A 274 16.79 -13.36 -20.54
#